data_d396b605488ddf5974b9fb132edf0220
#
_entry.id   d396b605488ddf5974b9fb132edf0220
#
_cell.length_a   1.000
_cell.length_b   1.000
_cell.length_c   1.000
_cell.angle_alpha   90.00
_cell.angle_beta   90.00
_cell.angle_gamma   90.00
#
_symmetry.space_group_name_H-M   'P 1'
#
loop_
_entity.id
_entity.type
_entity.pdbx_description
1 polymer ?
#
loop_
_entity_poly.entity_id
_entity_poly.type
_entity_poly.pdbx_seq_one_letter_code
_entity_poly.pdbx_strand_id
1 'polypeptide(L)'
;AGPGTNGSQFFITHVATPWLDDHHTVFGRVVRGQEVVDAIAQGDKMERVEILREGDKARRFDAPAVFARAEELARERARELMKKMDAQLDKLAEGFEKTPSGLRIRVDRPGSGEKIKAGQIATVHYTGMFPDGRVFDSSVRRGQPFDLPVGAGRVIAGWDEALQLMSKGEKATIVLPPHLAYGSAGAGGVIPPNAILKFEIEVLDVK
;
A
#
# COMPACT_ATOMS: atom_id res chain seq x y z
N ALA A 1 5.41 13.73 6.77
CA ALA A 1 6.86 13.75 6.76
C ALA A 1 7.40 12.42 6.25
N GLY A 2 8.49 12.43 5.47
CA GLY A 2 9.10 11.26 4.87
C GLY A 2 9.11 11.30 3.33
N PRO A 3 9.66 10.28 2.67
CA PRO A 3 9.71 10.21 1.21
C PRO A 3 8.33 10.35 0.56
N GLY A 4 8.22 11.22 -0.46
CA GLY A 4 6.98 11.41 -1.22
C GLY A 4 5.88 12.24 -0.53
N THR A 5 6.16 12.86 0.62
CA THR A 5 5.18 13.66 1.38
C THR A 5 5.35 15.17 1.20
N ASN A 6 6.03 15.60 0.15
CA ASN A 6 6.22 17.03 -0.15
C ASN A 6 4.86 17.70 -0.40
N GLY A 7 4.61 18.79 0.33
CA GLY A 7 3.42 19.59 0.21
C GLY A 7 3.75 21.08 0.41
N SER A 8 2.79 21.85 0.89
CA SER A 8 2.96 23.28 1.15
C SER A 8 3.61 23.61 2.50
N GLN A 9 3.75 22.61 3.39
CA GLN A 9 4.35 22.81 4.70
C GLN A 9 5.88 22.82 4.58
N PHE A 10 6.51 23.80 5.20
CA PHE A 10 7.95 23.89 5.36
C PHE A 10 8.32 24.27 6.81
N PHE A 11 9.55 24.06 7.18
CA PHE A 11 10.08 24.49 8.46
C PHE A 11 11.49 25.06 8.30
N ILE A 12 11.91 25.87 9.25
CA ILE A 12 13.25 26.45 9.33
C ILE A 12 13.87 25.94 10.62
N THR A 13 15.09 25.40 10.55
CA THR A 13 15.79 24.89 11.72
C THR A 13 16.54 26.00 12.46
N HIS A 14 16.54 25.98 13.79
CA HIS A 14 17.29 26.91 14.64
C HIS A 14 18.76 26.49 14.78
N VAL A 15 19.03 25.19 14.65
CA VAL A 15 20.35 24.57 14.81
C VAL A 15 20.56 23.52 13.72
N ALA A 16 21.78 23.01 13.62
CA ALA A 16 22.06 21.87 12.76
C ALA A 16 21.24 20.64 13.20
N THR A 17 20.61 19.96 12.24
CA THR A 17 19.69 18.84 12.48
C THR A 17 20.06 17.62 11.65
N PRO A 18 21.25 17.01 11.86
CA PRO A 18 21.74 15.91 11.02
C PRO A 18 20.85 14.67 11.06
N TRP A 19 20.02 14.50 12.08
CA TRP A 19 19.03 13.41 12.14
C TRP A 19 17.87 13.55 11.15
N LEU A 20 17.76 14.70 10.47
CA LEU A 20 16.78 14.94 9.40
C LEU A 20 17.36 14.67 8.01
N ASP A 21 18.64 14.38 7.90
CA ASP A 21 19.26 14.03 6.63
C ASP A 21 18.62 12.76 6.07
N ASP A 22 18.46 12.69 4.74
CA ASP A 22 17.74 11.65 4.00
C ASP A 22 16.23 11.53 4.30
N HIS A 23 15.69 12.30 5.25
CA HIS A 23 14.26 12.32 5.59
C HIS A 23 13.53 13.55 5.04
N HIS A 24 14.24 14.66 4.81
CA HIS A 24 13.66 15.91 4.35
C HIS A 24 14.52 16.56 3.26
N THR A 25 13.87 17.25 2.31
CA THR A 25 14.56 17.98 1.25
C THR A 25 14.96 19.36 1.74
N VAL A 26 16.26 19.65 1.73
CA VAL A 26 16.79 21.00 1.97
C VAL A 26 16.66 21.81 0.66
N PHE A 27 15.87 22.89 0.67
CA PHE A 27 15.65 23.74 -0.51
C PHE A 27 16.17 25.16 -0.34
N GLY A 28 16.66 25.52 0.85
CA GLY A 28 17.16 26.84 1.13
C GLY A 28 17.88 26.96 2.46
N ARG A 29 18.44 28.14 2.70
CA ARG A 29 19.08 28.52 3.98
C ARG A 29 18.71 29.94 4.33
N VAL A 30 18.68 30.25 5.62
CA VAL A 30 18.54 31.62 6.10
C VAL A 30 19.85 32.38 5.81
N VAL A 31 19.76 33.53 5.14
CA VAL A 31 20.92 34.40 4.82
C VAL A 31 20.97 35.66 5.68
N ARG A 32 19.83 36.07 6.23
CA ARG A 32 19.66 37.19 7.18
C ARG A 32 18.41 36.96 8.01
N GLY A 33 18.36 37.51 9.24
CA GLY A 33 17.19 37.44 10.11
C GLY A 33 17.11 36.14 10.92
N GLN A 34 18.22 35.47 11.20
CA GLN A 34 18.20 34.27 12.05
C GLN A 34 17.63 34.60 13.44
N GLU A 35 17.89 35.80 13.95
CA GLU A 35 17.34 36.30 15.21
C GLU A 35 15.80 36.42 15.18
N VAL A 36 15.21 36.67 14.01
CA VAL A 36 13.75 36.65 13.83
C VAL A 36 13.21 35.23 13.86
N VAL A 37 13.89 34.29 13.18
CA VAL A 37 13.53 32.88 13.21
C VAL A 37 13.55 32.35 14.64
N ASP A 38 14.57 32.72 15.41
CA ASP A 38 14.74 32.28 16.80
C ASP A 38 13.70 32.87 17.76
N ALA A 39 13.09 33.99 17.38
CA ALA A 39 12.03 34.68 18.15
C ALA A 39 10.61 34.18 17.81
N ILE A 40 10.40 33.41 16.74
CA ILE A 40 9.07 32.92 16.34
C ILE A 40 8.48 32.03 17.43
N ALA A 41 7.25 32.31 17.81
CA ALA A 41 6.47 31.56 18.79
C ALA A 41 5.29 30.83 18.17
N GLN A 42 4.76 29.84 18.89
CA GLN A 42 3.56 29.11 18.46
C GLN A 42 2.36 30.05 18.34
N GLY A 43 1.74 30.09 17.18
CA GLY A 43 0.60 30.95 16.88
C GLY A 43 0.96 32.19 16.07
N ASP A 44 2.24 32.47 15.86
CA ASP A 44 2.67 33.55 14.96
C ASP A 44 2.23 33.22 13.54
N LYS A 45 1.83 34.29 12.82
CA LYS A 45 1.32 34.15 11.45
C LYS A 45 2.28 34.83 10.46
N MET A 46 2.53 34.15 9.36
CA MET A 46 3.16 34.78 8.21
C MET A 46 2.16 35.68 7.53
N GLU A 47 2.37 36.99 7.59
CA GLU A 47 1.50 37.97 6.94
C GLU A 47 1.77 38.04 5.43
N ARG A 48 3.02 37.91 5.03
CA ARG A 48 3.44 38.03 3.63
C ARG A 48 4.67 37.21 3.35
N VAL A 49 4.67 36.52 2.21
CA VAL A 49 5.84 35.86 1.62
C VAL A 49 6.08 36.47 0.26
N GLU A 50 7.28 37.00 0.01
CA GLU A 50 7.68 37.57 -1.26
C GLU A 50 8.84 36.78 -1.86
N ILE A 51 8.68 36.37 -3.11
CA ILE A 51 9.72 35.62 -3.83
C ILE A 51 10.47 36.56 -4.74
N LEU A 52 11.71 36.85 -4.37
CA LEU A 52 12.62 37.65 -5.20
C LEU A 52 13.32 36.73 -6.21
N ARG A 53 13.18 37.07 -7.50
CA ARG A 53 13.80 36.29 -8.59
C ARG A 53 15.00 37.04 -9.14
N GLU A 54 16.19 36.58 -8.81
CA GLU A 54 17.45 37.16 -9.26
C GLU A 54 18.11 36.28 -10.35
N GLY A 55 18.56 36.94 -11.42
CA GLY A 55 19.16 36.31 -12.57
C GLY A 55 18.15 35.71 -13.57
N ASP A 56 18.61 35.47 -14.80
CA ASP A 56 17.77 35.07 -15.92
C ASP A 56 17.08 33.74 -15.74
N LYS A 57 17.75 32.77 -15.10
CA LYS A 57 17.18 31.45 -14.84
C LYS A 57 16.00 31.54 -13.87
N ALA A 58 16.13 32.35 -12.80
CA ALA A 58 15.07 32.52 -11.82
C ALA A 58 13.89 33.29 -12.39
N ARG A 59 14.13 34.33 -13.23
CA ARG A 59 13.07 35.09 -13.88
C ARG A 59 12.26 34.27 -14.88
N ARG A 60 12.91 33.33 -15.58
CA ARG A 60 12.25 32.45 -16.56
C ARG A 60 11.64 31.19 -15.92
N PHE A 61 11.83 30.96 -14.63
CA PHE A 61 11.31 29.79 -13.94
C PHE A 61 9.78 29.86 -13.81
N ASP A 62 9.11 28.97 -14.51
CA ASP A 62 7.66 28.79 -14.45
C ASP A 62 7.32 27.66 -13.48
N ALA A 63 7.06 28.01 -12.22
CA ALA A 63 6.76 27.06 -11.18
C ALA A 63 5.50 26.22 -11.48
N PRO A 64 4.37 26.82 -11.93
CA PRO A 64 3.19 26.04 -12.34
C PRO A 64 3.48 24.99 -13.40
N ALA A 65 4.21 25.36 -14.47
CA ALA A 65 4.53 24.43 -15.55
C ALA A 65 5.47 23.29 -15.07
N VAL A 66 6.46 23.60 -14.24
CA VAL A 66 7.35 22.59 -13.64
C VAL A 66 6.59 21.64 -12.74
N PHE A 67 5.66 22.16 -11.93
CA PHE A 67 4.83 21.33 -11.04
C PHE A 67 3.90 20.41 -11.83
N ALA A 68 3.19 20.95 -12.83
CA ALA A 68 2.31 20.15 -13.69
C ALA A 68 3.06 19.01 -14.39
N ARG A 69 4.28 19.28 -14.90
CA ARG A 69 5.12 18.26 -15.50
C ARG A 69 5.58 17.19 -14.50
N ALA A 70 5.91 17.61 -13.27
CA ALA A 70 6.29 16.68 -12.22
C ALA A 70 5.13 15.74 -11.84
N GLU A 71 3.90 16.26 -11.75
CA GLU A 71 2.70 15.46 -11.52
C GLU A 71 2.43 14.46 -12.67
N GLU A 72 2.58 14.90 -13.92
CA GLU A 72 2.42 14.04 -15.09
C GLU A 72 3.41 12.89 -15.06
N LEU A 73 4.69 13.17 -14.85
CA LEU A 73 5.74 12.17 -14.71
C LEU A 73 5.49 11.21 -13.54
N ALA A 74 4.97 11.70 -12.42
CA ALA A 74 4.61 10.85 -11.28
C ALA A 74 3.46 9.89 -11.64
N ARG A 75 2.44 10.38 -12.34
CA ARG A 75 1.32 9.57 -12.83
C ARG A 75 1.78 8.52 -13.85
N GLU A 76 2.67 8.87 -14.77
CA GLU A 76 3.24 7.93 -15.73
C GLU A 76 4.04 6.83 -15.04
N ARG A 77 4.91 7.18 -14.07
CA ARG A 77 5.67 6.22 -13.27
C ARG A 77 4.77 5.28 -12.47
N ALA A 78 3.70 5.81 -11.88
CA ALA A 78 2.73 5.02 -11.15
C ALA A 78 2.01 4.01 -12.08
N ARG A 79 1.60 4.45 -13.27
CA ARG A 79 0.98 3.58 -14.28
C ARG A 79 1.93 2.47 -14.74
N GLU A 80 3.18 2.80 -14.97
CA GLU A 80 4.19 1.82 -15.41
C GLU A 80 4.48 0.80 -14.29
N LEU A 81 4.55 1.25 -13.04
CA LEU A 81 4.72 0.36 -11.89
C LEU A 81 3.53 -0.60 -11.75
N MET A 82 2.30 -0.09 -11.91
CA MET A 82 1.10 -0.92 -11.88
C MET A 82 1.07 -1.95 -13.01
N LYS A 83 1.46 -1.57 -14.24
CA LYS A 83 1.57 -2.53 -15.35
C LYS A 83 2.57 -3.64 -15.06
N LYS A 84 3.75 -3.30 -14.52
CA LYS A 84 4.75 -4.30 -14.14
C LYS A 84 4.25 -5.24 -13.06
N MET A 85 3.56 -4.70 -12.06
CA MET A 85 2.95 -5.50 -10.99
C MET A 85 1.87 -6.44 -11.55
N ASP A 86 1.00 -5.94 -12.42
CA ASP A 86 -0.07 -6.74 -13.05
C ASP A 86 0.51 -7.88 -13.89
N ALA A 87 1.55 -7.59 -14.68
CA ALA A 87 2.26 -8.61 -15.45
C ALA A 87 2.95 -9.67 -14.55
N GLN A 88 3.50 -9.25 -13.41
CA GLN A 88 4.06 -10.18 -12.43
C GLN A 88 2.98 -11.06 -11.80
N LEU A 89 1.84 -10.49 -11.44
CA LEU A 89 0.70 -11.20 -10.90
C LEU A 89 0.14 -12.22 -11.91
N ASP A 90 -0.02 -11.83 -13.19
CA ASP A 90 -0.51 -12.71 -14.24
C ASP A 90 0.44 -13.87 -14.49
N LYS A 91 1.76 -13.65 -14.41
CA LYS A 91 2.76 -14.72 -14.49
C LYS A 91 2.69 -15.68 -13.30
N LEU A 92 2.48 -15.16 -12.08
CA LEU A 92 2.36 -15.96 -10.86
C LEU A 92 1.06 -16.77 -10.79
N ALA A 93 0.03 -16.29 -11.48
CA ALA A 93 -1.32 -16.83 -11.48
C ALA A 93 -1.77 -17.27 -12.87
N GLU A 94 -0.86 -17.88 -13.62
CA GLU A 94 -1.18 -18.42 -14.95
C GLU A 94 -2.30 -19.46 -14.83
N GLY A 95 -3.36 -19.28 -15.63
CA GLY A 95 -4.55 -20.13 -15.58
C GLY A 95 -5.53 -19.86 -14.43
N PHE A 96 -5.32 -18.80 -13.65
CA PHE A 96 -6.26 -18.35 -12.63
C PHE A 96 -7.32 -17.42 -13.23
N GLU A 97 -8.52 -17.43 -12.67
CA GLU A 97 -9.54 -16.43 -12.95
C GLU A 97 -9.16 -15.10 -12.27
N LYS A 98 -9.27 -14.00 -13.00
CA LYS A 98 -9.02 -12.63 -12.50
C LYS A 98 -10.33 -11.91 -12.28
N THR A 99 -10.56 -11.45 -11.07
CA THR A 99 -11.73 -10.62 -10.73
C THR A 99 -11.53 -9.15 -11.11
N PRO A 100 -12.59 -8.33 -11.16
CA PRO A 100 -12.47 -6.89 -11.42
C PRO A 100 -11.60 -6.12 -10.40
N SER A 101 -11.51 -6.59 -9.16
CA SER A 101 -10.67 -6.01 -8.11
C SER A 101 -9.17 -6.30 -8.32
N GLY A 102 -8.85 -7.31 -9.16
CA GLY A 102 -7.50 -7.78 -9.38
C GLY A 102 -7.08 -8.98 -8.54
N LEU A 103 -7.98 -9.57 -7.76
CA LEU A 103 -7.80 -10.90 -7.16
C LEU A 103 -7.61 -11.93 -8.28
N ARG A 104 -6.69 -12.88 -8.11
CA ARG A 104 -6.57 -14.07 -8.96
C ARG A 104 -6.92 -15.28 -8.12
N ILE A 105 -7.84 -16.11 -8.62
CA ILE A 105 -8.34 -17.29 -7.91
C ILE A 105 -8.35 -18.50 -8.82
N ARG A 106 -7.96 -19.65 -8.28
CA ARG A 106 -8.10 -20.96 -8.92
C ARG A 106 -8.69 -21.93 -7.93
N VAL A 107 -9.75 -22.58 -8.35
CA VAL A 107 -10.35 -23.70 -7.59
C VAL A 107 -9.49 -24.94 -7.77
N ASP A 108 -8.85 -25.40 -6.71
CA ASP A 108 -8.01 -26.59 -6.71
C ASP A 108 -8.83 -27.86 -6.41
N ARG A 109 -9.90 -27.71 -5.62
CA ARG A 109 -10.91 -28.75 -5.35
C ARG A 109 -12.28 -28.07 -5.20
N PRO A 110 -13.27 -28.46 -6.00
CA PRO A 110 -14.61 -27.89 -5.88
C PRO A 110 -15.25 -28.24 -4.53
N GLY A 111 -16.02 -27.31 -4.01
CA GLY A 111 -16.87 -27.49 -2.85
C GLY A 111 -18.27 -27.97 -3.19
N SER A 112 -19.17 -27.87 -2.23
CA SER A 112 -20.58 -28.23 -2.36
C SER A 112 -21.50 -27.15 -1.78
N GLY A 113 -22.67 -27.04 -2.34
CA GLY A 113 -23.69 -26.09 -1.88
C GLY A 113 -23.52 -24.69 -2.45
N GLU A 114 -24.16 -23.74 -1.78
CA GLU A 114 -24.15 -22.34 -2.18
C GLU A 114 -22.82 -21.65 -1.84
N LYS A 115 -22.54 -20.55 -2.55
CA LYS A 115 -21.42 -19.66 -2.22
C LYS A 115 -21.65 -19.01 -0.85
N ILE A 116 -20.55 -18.76 -0.13
CA ILE A 116 -20.60 -18.16 1.20
C ILE A 116 -21.10 -16.72 1.07
N LYS A 117 -22.04 -16.36 1.94
CA LYS A 117 -22.63 -15.01 1.96
C LYS A 117 -21.97 -14.16 3.04
N ALA A 118 -21.93 -12.85 2.81
CA ALA A 118 -21.51 -11.91 3.84
C ALA A 118 -22.32 -12.09 5.13
N GLY A 119 -21.66 -12.04 6.28
CA GLY A 119 -22.25 -12.26 7.60
C GLY A 119 -22.21 -13.71 8.09
N GLN A 120 -21.94 -14.68 7.24
CA GLN A 120 -21.73 -16.08 7.65
C GLN A 120 -20.34 -16.23 8.29
N ILE A 121 -20.20 -17.24 9.14
CA ILE A 121 -18.90 -17.61 9.72
C ILE A 121 -18.33 -18.76 8.91
N ALA A 122 -17.16 -18.56 8.32
CA ALA A 122 -16.39 -19.61 7.67
C ALA A 122 -15.31 -20.14 8.62
N THR A 123 -15.22 -21.48 8.71
CA THR A 123 -14.11 -22.19 9.36
C THR A 123 -13.16 -22.66 8.27
N VAL A 124 -11.91 -22.17 8.27
CA VAL A 124 -10.96 -22.45 7.20
C VAL A 124 -9.62 -22.96 7.70
N HIS A 125 -8.96 -23.78 6.88
CA HIS A 125 -7.52 -23.93 6.91
C HIS A 125 -6.88 -23.08 5.82
N TYR A 126 -5.70 -22.54 6.12
CA TYR A 126 -4.95 -21.76 5.14
C TYR A 126 -3.44 -21.89 5.29
N THR A 127 -2.74 -21.58 4.22
CA THR A 127 -1.30 -21.35 4.21
C THR A 127 -1.02 -20.10 3.39
N GLY A 128 -0.45 -19.08 4.05
CA GLY A 128 -0.01 -17.83 3.43
C GLY A 128 1.47 -17.89 3.10
N MET A 129 1.82 -17.48 1.87
CA MET A 129 3.19 -17.54 1.36
C MET A 129 3.50 -16.35 0.44
N PHE A 130 4.77 -16.05 0.33
CA PHE A 130 5.29 -15.13 -0.68
C PHE A 130 5.36 -15.80 -2.06
N PRO A 131 5.54 -15.03 -3.15
CA PRO A 131 5.69 -15.58 -4.50
C PRO A 131 6.82 -16.59 -4.67
N ASP A 132 7.86 -16.50 -3.84
CA ASP A 132 9.01 -17.41 -3.81
C ASP A 132 8.74 -18.73 -3.04
N GLY A 133 7.52 -18.89 -2.50
CA GLY A 133 7.10 -20.08 -1.75
C GLY A 133 7.43 -20.06 -0.26
N ARG A 134 8.09 -19.03 0.27
CA ARG A 134 8.30 -18.89 1.71
C ARG A 134 6.98 -18.69 2.42
N VAL A 135 6.66 -19.58 3.34
CA VAL A 135 5.46 -19.52 4.16
C VAL A 135 5.68 -18.54 5.31
N PHE A 136 4.79 -17.55 5.46
CA PHE A 136 4.81 -16.61 6.56
C PHE A 136 3.79 -16.94 7.65
N ASP A 137 2.69 -17.62 7.29
CA ASP A 137 1.68 -18.04 8.26
C ASP A 137 0.91 -19.28 7.74
N SER A 138 0.50 -20.20 8.65
CA SER A 138 -0.26 -21.39 8.30
C SER A 138 -1.04 -21.93 9.49
N SER A 139 -2.36 -21.97 9.36
CA SER A 139 -3.24 -22.65 10.31
C SER A 139 -3.07 -24.17 10.28
N VAL A 140 -2.68 -24.73 9.13
CA VAL A 140 -2.39 -26.16 8.97
C VAL A 140 -1.18 -26.55 9.82
N ARG A 141 -0.10 -25.77 9.79
CA ARG A 141 1.09 -26.02 10.62
C ARG A 141 0.81 -25.89 12.12
N ARG A 142 -0.12 -25.02 12.50
CA ARG A 142 -0.56 -24.90 13.91
C ARG A 142 -1.54 -25.99 14.34
N GLY A 143 -2.10 -26.75 13.39
CA GLY A 143 -3.16 -27.73 13.66
C GLY A 143 -4.48 -27.14 14.14
N GLN A 144 -4.70 -25.84 13.91
CA GLN A 144 -5.88 -25.12 14.41
C GLN A 144 -6.53 -24.34 13.26
N PRO A 145 -7.78 -24.70 12.87
CA PRO A 145 -8.57 -23.94 11.92
C PRO A 145 -8.82 -22.51 12.41
N PHE A 146 -9.16 -21.65 11.48
CA PHE A 146 -9.45 -20.23 11.73
C PHE A 146 -10.90 -19.93 11.39
N ASP A 147 -11.66 -19.45 12.39
CA ASP A 147 -13.04 -19.00 12.23
C ASP A 147 -13.06 -17.51 11.95
N LEU A 148 -13.77 -17.09 10.92
CA LEU A 148 -13.90 -15.68 10.57
C LEU A 148 -15.29 -15.32 10.02
N PRO A 149 -15.84 -14.15 10.39
CA PRO A 149 -17.03 -13.62 9.75
C PRO A 149 -16.67 -13.06 8.38
N VAL A 150 -17.32 -13.60 7.34
CA VAL A 150 -17.05 -13.25 5.93
C VAL A 150 -17.68 -11.90 5.60
N GLY A 151 -16.98 -11.06 4.84
CA GLY A 151 -17.45 -9.75 4.40
C GLY A 151 -17.54 -8.69 5.51
N ALA A 152 -16.96 -8.94 6.68
CA ALA A 152 -17.02 -8.06 7.84
C ALA A 152 -15.79 -7.13 7.98
N GLY A 153 -14.85 -7.16 7.05
CA GLY A 153 -13.62 -6.37 7.10
C GLY A 153 -12.68 -6.76 8.26
N ARG A 154 -12.80 -7.99 8.75
CA ARG A 154 -11.94 -8.52 9.84
C ARG A 154 -10.64 -9.15 9.33
N VAL A 155 -10.56 -9.36 8.04
CA VAL A 155 -9.40 -9.87 7.32
C VAL A 155 -9.06 -8.94 6.15
N ILE A 156 -7.96 -9.20 5.47
CA ILE A 156 -7.59 -8.45 4.27
C ILE A 156 -8.67 -8.57 3.19
N ALA A 157 -8.88 -7.49 2.41
CA ALA A 157 -9.99 -7.40 1.46
C ALA A 157 -10.06 -8.56 0.46
N GLY A 158 -8.88 -9.03 0.01
CA GLY A 158 -8.81 -10.18 -0.90
C GLY A 158 -9.33 -11.49 -0.30
N TRP A 159 -9.28 -11.66 1.02
CA TRP A 159 -9.89 -12.81 1.69
C TRP A 159 -11.40 -12.70 1.78
N ASP A 160 -11.90 -11.52 2.16
CA ASP A 160 -13.35 -11.28 2.22
C ASP A 160 -13.99 -11.48 0.85
N GLU A 161 -13.32 -11.06 -0.23
CA GLU A 161 -13.76 -11.30 -1.60
C GLU A 161 -13.68 -12.78 -2.00
N ALA A 162 -12.50 -13.42 -1.79
CA ALA A 162 -12.28 -14.81 -2.19
C ALA A 162 -13.26 -15.78 -1.51
N LEU A 163 -13.51 -15.61 -0.21
CA LEU A 163 -14.43 -16.49 0.51
C LEU A 163 -15.85 -16.40 0.00
N GLN A 164 -16.30 -15.23 -0.47
CA GLN A 164 -17.62 -15.09 -1.10
C GLN A 164 -17.71 -15.75 -2.49
N LEU A 165 -16.57 -16.05 -3.09
CA LEU A 165 -16.48 -16.84 -4.33
C LEU A 165 -16.37 -18.35 -4.08
N MET A 166 -16.22 -18.75 -2.81
CA MET A 166 -16.02 -20.15 -2.41
C MET A 166 -17.28 -20.75 -1.77
N SER A 167 -17.29 -22.07 -1.64
CA SER A 167 -18.34 -22.85 -0.99
C SER A 167 -17.75 -23.82 0.04
N LYS A 168 -18.60 -24.44 0.87
CA LYS A 168 -18.17 -25.43 1.86
C LYS A 168 -17.46 -26.61 1.18
N GLY A 169 -16.32 -27.03 1.76
CA GLY A 169 -15.48 -28.11 1.26
C GLY A 169 -14.57 -27.70 0.10
N GLU A 170 -14.67 -26.47 -0.41
CA GLU A 170 -13.84 -25.97 -1.50
C GLU A 170 -12.40 -25.67 -1.03
N LYS A 171 -11.44 -26.03 -1.87
CA LYS A 171 -10.05 -25.60 -1.74
C LYS A 171 -9.69 -24.73 -2.93
N ALA A 172 -9.14 -23.55 -2.67
CA ALA A 172 -8.70 -22.64 -3.72
C ALA A 172 -7.33 -22.04 -3.39
N THR A 173 -6.60 -21.72 -4.45
CA THR A 173 -5.39 -20.91 -4.38
C THR A 173 -5.72 -19.50 -4.87
N ILE A 174 -5.35 -18.49 -4.09
CA ILE A 174 -5.52 -17.09 -4.45
C ILE A 174 -4.19 -16.37 -4.50
N VAL A 175 -4.07 -15.38 -5.40
CA VAL A 175 -2.93 -14.46 -5.49
C VAL A 175 -3.47 -13.06 -5.40
N LEU A 176 -2.95 -12.31 -4.42
CA LEU A 176 -3.42 -11.00 -4.03
C LEU A 176 -2.43 -9.91 -4.42
N PRO A 177 -2.87 -8.86 -5.16
CA PRO A 177 -2.11 -7.63 -5.26
C PRO A 177 -2.06 -6.92 -3.89
N PRO A 178 -1.07 -6.04 -3.67
CA PRO A 178 -0.87 -5.38 -2.38
C PRO A 178 -2.12 -4.67 -1.82
N HIS A 179 -2.92 -4.01 -2.68
CA HIS A 179 -4.11 -3.27 -2.25
C HIS A 179 -5.26 -4.16 -1.73
N LEU A 180 -5.25 -5.45 -2.06
CA LEU A 180 -6.16 -6.45 -1.51
C LEU A 180 -5.56 -7.20 -0.31
N ALA A 181 -4.32 -6.88 0.06
CA ALA A 181 -3.57 -7.45 1.18
C ALA A 181 -3.20 -6.37 2.21
N TYR A 182 -1.92 -6.14 2.47
CA TYR A 182 -1.45 -5.20 3.51
C TYR A 182 -0.93 -3.86 2.96
N GLY A 183 -1.05 -3.63 1.65
CA GLY A 183 -0.74 -2.35 1.00
C GLY A 183 0.69 -1.87 1.18
N SER A 184 0.85 -0.54 1.18
CA SER A 184 2.14 0.13 1.35
C SER A 184 2.67 0.11 2.78
N ALA A 185 1.85 -0.28 3.76
CA ALA A 185 2.28 -0.37 5.16
C ALA A 185 2.96 -1.72 5.47
N GLY A 186 2.61 -2.80 4.75
CA GLY A 186 3.03 -4.14 5.14
C GLY A 186 2.41 -4.58 6.47
N ALA A 187 2.94 -5.61 7.12
CA ALA A 187 2.46 -6.08 8.40
C ALA A 187 3.55 -6.70 9.28
N GLY A 188 3.59 -6.27 10.54
CA GLY A 188 4.33 -6.90 11.64
C GLY A 188 5.81 -7.18 11.44
N GLY A 189 6.50 -6.45 10.56
CA GLY A 189 7.88 -6.71 10.19
C GLY A 189 8.10 -8.00 9.38
N VAL A 190 7.04 -8.78 9.16
CA VAL A 190 7.08 -10.06 8.41
C VAL A 190 6.69 -9.85 6.95
N ILE A 191 5.65 -9.05 6.70
CA ILE A 191 5.17 -8.75 5.35
C ILE A 191 5.67 -7.38 4.92
N PRO A 192 6.54 -7.32 3.89
CA PRO A 192 7.07 -6.06 3.40
C PRO A 192 5.97 -5.14 2.80
N PRO A 193 6.23 -3.83 2.72
CA PRO A 193 5.41 -2.93 1.93
C PRO A 193 5.23 -3.39 0.49
N ASN A 194 4.00 -3.26 -0.02
CA ASN A 194 3.63 -3.60 -1.39
C ASN A 194 3.90 -5.06 -1.80
N ALA A 195 3.85 -6.00 -0.84
CA ALA A 195 4.04 -7.42 -1.10
C ALA A 195 2.85 -8.03 -1.86
N ILE A 196 3.14 -8.81 -2.90
CA ILE A 196 2.20 -9.76 -3.49
C ILE A 196 2.14 -10.98 -2.57
N LEU A 197 0.94 -11.45 -2.26
CA LEU A 197 0.75 -12.62 -1.40
C LEU A 197 -0.02 -13.72 -2.14
N LYS A 198 0.32 -14.96 -1.79
CA LYS A 198 -0.39 -16.16 -2.24
C LYS A 198 -0.95 -16.88 -1.03
N PHE A 199 -2.18 -17.35 -1.12
CA PHE A 199 -2.78 -18.20 -0.09
C PHE A 199 -3.40 -19.45 -0.72
N GLU A 200 -3.21 -20.57 -0.06
CA GLU A 200 -4.05 -21.75 -0.21
C GLU A 200 -5.09 -21.72 0.90
N ILE A 201 -6.36 -21.80 0.55
CA ILE A 201 -7.48 -21.74 1.50
C ILE A 201 -8.37 -22.97 1.27
N GLU A 202 -8.73 -23.62 2.37
CA GLU A 202 -9.69 -24.72 2.38
C GLU A 202 -10.84 -24.38 3.34
N VAL A 203 -12.06 -24.33 2.83
CA VAL A 203 -13.26 -24.08 3.63
C VAL A 203 -13.75 -25.40 4.24
N LEU A 204 -13.63 -25.53 5.54
CA LEU A 204 -14.02 -26.72 6.28
C LEU A 204 -15.52 -26.72 6.62
N ASP A 205 -16.02 -25.57 7.08
CA ASP A 205 -17.41 -25.41 7.48
C ASP A 205 -17.91 -23.97 7.26
N VAL A 206 -19.22 -23.82 7.17
CA VAL A 206 -19.92 -22.53 7.02
C VAL A 206 -21.15 -22.54 7.91
N LYS A 207 -21.30 -21.50 8.75
CA LYS A 207 -22.40 -21.34 9.72
C LYS A 207 -23.11 -20.02 9.52
#